data_72cfd901e593653fc611cb4ada3fbed7
#
_entry.id   72cfd901e593653fc611cb4ada3fbed7
#
_cell.length_a   1.000
_cell.length_b   1.000
_cell.length_c   1.000
_cell.angle_alpha   90.00
_cell.angle_beta   90.00
_cell.angle_gamma   90.00
#
_symmetry.space_group_name_H-M   'P 1'
#
loop_
_entity.id
_entity.type
_entity.pdbx_description
1 polymer ?
#
loop_
_entity_poly.entity_id
_entity_poly.type
_entity_poly.pdbx_seq_one_letter_code
_entity_poly.pdbx_strand_id
1 'polypeptide(L)'
;MNRRSFLGKTAAGLAASGFLSSFPNSILAMSHKKGINMPLGFQSYVYRDVIGQKPEETMKLLASYGYKNVEWCSPKGYQGPFAPLVKYSGKELKKITNDSGLQTTSCHFTWKEITNDESLAERIEFANQLGLKHMVCSGGLMAKTEDEVKKRCDQMNHVGELVKKGGMIAGYHNHNGEFDEKFSDRPQYDFMLEHIDPSLVKMQFQVAAITSGFKAQDYFRKHPGRFISAHLQDYSPSDHKKEVVMGTGIVNWKDFFAAAKVGGLKYIFVEMESDPSVMQGCAAYIKNI
;
A
#
# COMPACT_ATOMS: atom_id res chain seq x y z
N MET A 1 24.56 55.82 43.02
CA MET A 1 23.93 57.12 43.31
C MET A 1 22.67 57.21 42.49
N ASN A 2 21.52 56.98 43.14
CA ASN A 2 20.52 57.95 43.64
C ASN A 2 19.81 58.65 42.49
N ARG A 3 18.60 58.44 42.36
CA ARG A 3 17.28 58.83 43.03
C ARG A 3 16.34 59.38 41.98
N ARG A 4 15.15 58.82 41.95
CA ARG A 4 13.83 59.38 42.33
C ARG A 4 13.22 60.43 41.40
N SER A 5 12.14 60.01 40.77
CA SER A 5 10.73 60.32 41.03
C SER A 5 10.35 61.79 40.77
N PHE A 6 9.26 61.98 40.01
CA PHE A 6 8.13 62.75 40.53
C PHE A 6 6.85 62.56 39.68
N LEU A 7 5.79 62.48 40.39
CA LEU A 7 4.37 62.45 39.98
C LEU A 7 3.88 63.82 39.45
N GLY A 8 2.82 63.80 38.66
CA GLY A 8 2.03 64.97 38.43
C GLY A 8 0.76 64.69 37.62
N LYS A 9 -0.36 64.68 38.33
CA LYS A 9 -1.76 64.59 37.87
C LYS A 9 -2.15 65.80 37.03
N THR A 10 -3.08 65.63 36.06
CA THR A 10 -4.40 66.31 36.13
C THR A 10 -5.32 65.87 34.99
N ALA A 11 -6.58 65.90 35.31
CA ALA A 11 -7.75 65.35 34.62
C ALA A 11 -8.42 66.32 33.64
N ALA A 12 -9.41 65.81 32.97
CA ALA A 12 -10.61 66.29 32.30
C ALA A 12 -10.55 66.08 30.80
N GLY A 13 -11.28 65.17 30.17
CA GLY A 13 -12.73 65.09 30.07
C GLY A 13 -13.15 65.55 28.69
N LEU A 14 -13.59 64.63 27.85
CA LEU A 14 -14.70 64.85 26.90
C LEU A 14 -15.10 63.55 26.23
N ALA A 15 -16.34 63.21 26.29
CA ALA A 15 -16.96 62.04 25.65
C ALA A 15 -17.06 62.24 24.14
N ALA A 16 -16.70 61.21 23.39
CA ALA A 16 -17.14 61.05 22.04
C ALA A 16 -17.44 59.53 21.79
N SER A 17 -18.73 59.29 21.65
CA SER A 17 -19.29 58.00 21.23
C SER A 17 -18.74 57.56 19.86
N GLY A 18 -17.95 56.53 19.85
CA GLY A 18 -17.44 55.87 18.63
C GLY A 18 -17.82 54.40 18.64
N PHE A 19 -18.64 54.01 17.71
CA PHE A 19 -19.06 52.65 17.40
C PHE A 19 -17.85 51.72 17.30
N LEU A 20 -17.68 50.83 18.26
CA LEU A 20 -16.83 49.66 18.14
C LEU A 20 -17.59 48.57 17.34
N SER A 21 -17.38 48.55 16.05
CA SER A 21 -17.72 47.38 15.23
C SER A 21 -16.84 46.23 15.68
N SER A 22 -17.47 45.30 16.41
CA SER A 22 -16.90 43.98 16.70
C SER A 22 -16.73 43.19 15.40
N PHE A 23 -15.51 43.17 14.88
CA PHE A 23 -15.13 42.14 13.89
C PHE A 23 -15.09 40.81 14.64
N PRO A 24 -15.83 39.78 14.19
CA PRO A 24 -15.62 38.46 14.70
C PRO A 24 -14.24 38.02 14.19
N ASN A 25 -13.29 37.78 15.09
CA ASN A 25 -12.13 37.01 14.85
C ASN A 25 -12.60 35.58 14.45
N SER A 26 -12.93 35.41 13.19
CA SER A 26 -12.94 34.06 12.59
C SER A 26 -11.49 33.59 12.57
N ILE A 27 -11.07 32.96 13.66
CA ILE A 27 -9.96 32.02 13.64
C ILE A 27 -10.35 30.99 12.59
N LEU A 28 -9.84 31.19 11.39
CA LEU A 28 -9.74 30.11 10.40
C LEU A 28 -8.95 29.01 11.09
N ALA A 29 -9.68 28.11 11.76
CA ALA A 29 -9.12 26.79 12.13
C ALA A 29 -8.67 26.17 10.81
N MET A 30 -7.39 26.33 10.48
CA MET A 30 -6.74 25.50 9.51
C MET A 30 -6.92 24.07 10.02
N SER A 31 -7.96 23.41 9.54
CA SER A 31 -8.10 21.98 9.62
C SER A 31 -6.81 21.42 9.02
N HIS A 32 -5.87 21.02 9.86
CA HIS A 32 -4.78 20.18 9.44
C HIS A 32 -5.45 18.91 8.91
N LYS A 33 -5.58 18.79 7.59
CA LYS A 33 -5.93 17.53 6.97
C LYS A 33 -4.92 16.52 7.51
N LYS A 34 -5.37 15.64 8.38
CA LYS A 34 -4.56 14.49 8.80
C LYS A 34 -4.39 13.65 7.55
N GLY A 35 -3.26 13.80 6.88
CA GLY A 35 -2.89 12.97 5.75
C GLY A 35 -2.94 11.49 6.13
N ILE A 36 -2.99 10.65 5.13
CA ILE A 36 -2.96 9.20 5.32
C ILE A 36 -1.67 8.84 6.06
N ASN A 37 -1.82 8.24 7.25
CA ASN A 37 -0.67 7.84 8.08
C ASN A 37 -0.11 6.47 7.63
N MET A 38 0.08 6.32 6.31
CA MET A 38 0.72 5.15 5.70
C MET A 38 1.77 5.62 4.70
N PRO A 39 2.97 5.02 4.68
CA PRO A 39 3.98 5.40 3.69
C PRO A 39 3.47 5.09 2.28
N LEU A 40 3.53 6.10 1.41
CA LEU A 40 3.15 5.96 0.02
C LEU A 40 4.16 5.04 -0.69
N GLY A 41 3.71 3.91 -1.15
CA GLY A 41 4.49 2.93 -1.88
C GLY A 41 4.06 2.76 -3.33
N PHE A 42 4.88 2.05 -4.08
CA PHE A 42 4.56 1.58 -5.43
C PHE A 42 5.00 0.13 -5.59
N GLN A 43 4.30 -0.60 -6.49
CA GLN A 43 4.69 -1.94 -6.91
C GLN A 43 5.67 -1.87 -8.08
N SER A 44 6.80 -2.55 -7.98
CA SER A 44 7.85 -2.53 -8.99
C SER A 44 7.44 -3.10 -10.35
N TYR A 45 6.40 -3.91 -10.40
CA TYR A 45 5.86 -4.50 -11.63
C TYR A 45 5.39 -3.45 -12.65
N VAL A 46 4.94 -2.29 -12.18
CA VAL A 46 4.58 -1.15 -13.03
C VAL A 46 5.71 -0.76 -13.99
N TYR A 47 6.95 -0.89 -13.53
CA TYR A 47 8.15 -0.51 -14.29
C TYR A 47 8.92 -1.73 -14.82
N ARG A 48 8.26 -2.89 -14.97
CA ARG A 48 8.88 -4.15 -15.40
C ARG A 48 9.73 -4.03 -16.66
N ASP A 49 9.34 -3.18 -17.61
CA ASP A 49 10.04 -3.06 -18.89
C ASP A 49 11.41 -2.35 -18.78
N VAL A 50 11.65 -1.63 -17.70
CA VAL A 50 12.87 -0.83 -17.51
C VAL A 50 13.64 -1.15 -16.24
N ILE A 51 12.97 -1.60 -15.19
CA ILE A 51 13.57 -1.76 -13.84
C ILE A 51 14.69 -2.81 -13.82
N GLY A 52 14.56 -3.84 -14.64
CA GLY A 52 15.60 -4.89 -14.75
C GLY A 52 16.93 -4.36 -15.24
N GLN A 53 16.91 -3.38 -16.14
CA GLN A 53 18.10 -2.78 -16.75
C GLN A 53 18.60 -1.54 -16.00
N LYS A 54 17.68 -0.79 -15.39
CA LYS A 54 17.96 0.52 -14.78
C LYS A 54 17.33 0.66 -13.39
N PRO A 55 17.65 -0.24 -12.43
CA PRO A 55 17.01 -0.22 -11.12
C PRO A 55 17.24 1.08 -10.35
N GLU A 56 18.47 1.63 -10.35
CA GLU A 56 18.78 2.86 -9.63
C GLU A 56 18.05 4.08 -10.21
N GLU A 57 18.03 4.20 -11.54
CA GLU A 57 17.34 5.31 -12.22
C GLU A 57 15.83 5.24 -11.94
N THR A 58 15.25 4.04 -12.02
CA THR A 58 13.84 3.81 -11.73
C THR A 58 13.51 4.17 -10.29
N MET A 59 14.30 3.73 -9.31
CA MET A 59 14.08 4.06 -7.90
C MET A 59 14.16 5.58 -7.65
N LYS A 60 15.17 6.27 -8.22
CA LYS A 60 15.32 7.73 -8.10
C LYS A 60 14.14 8.48 -8.73
N LEU A 61 13.64 8.02 -9.87
CA LEU A 61 12.47 8.60 -10.52
C LEU A 61 11.25 8.53 -9.60
N LEU A 62 10.94 7.37 -9.04
CA LEU A 62 9.77 7.20 -8.17
C LEU A 62 9.93 7.98 -6.84
N ALA A 63 11.13 8.01 -6.28
CA ALA A 63 11.44 8.85 -5.12
C ALA A 63 11.18 10.35 -5.42
N SER A 64 11.51 10.83 -6.63
CA SER A 64 11.25 12.21 -7.06
C SER A 64 9.77 12.56 -7.17
N TYR A 65 8.91 11.60 -7.50
CA TYR A 65 7.45 11.74 -7.47
C TYR A 65 6.91 11.79 -6.03
N GLY A 66 7.74 11.37 -5.06
CA GLY A 66 7.45 11.43 -3.64
C GLY A 66 7.00 10.11 -3.03
N TYR A 67 7.17 9.01 -3.75
CA TYR A 67 7.07 7.68 -3.15
C TYR A 67 8.13 7.52 -2.07
N LYS A 68 7.83 6.68 -1.07
CA LYS A 68 8.70 6.41 0.08
C LYS A 68 9.01 4.94 0.26
N ASN A 69 8.21 4.09 -0.38
CA ASN A 69 8.31 2.64 -0.22
C ASN A 69 8.20 1.95 -1.58
N VAL A 70 8.95 0.89 -1.78
CA VAL A 70 8.81 0.01 -2.95
C VAL A 70 8.46 -1.39 -2.47
N GLU A 71 7.50 -2.00 -3.15
CA GLU A 71 7.29 -3.44 -3.11
C GLU A 71 7.96 -4.05 -4.33
N TRP A 72 8.97 -4.88 -4.10
CA TRP A 72 9.68 -5.57 -5.17
C TRP A 72 8.89 -6.77 -5.68
N CYS A 73 9.11 -7.14 -6.93
CA CYS A 73 8.87 -8.49 -7.41
C CYS A 73 10.15 -9.31 -7.24
N SER A 74 10.05 -10.53 -6.73
CA SER A 74 11.19 -11.43 -6.58
C SER A 74 11.85 -11.69 -7.95
N PRO A 75 13.13 -11.34 -8.13
CA PRO A 75 13.79 -11.53 -9.41
C PRO A 75 13.81 -12.99 -9.89
N LYS A 76 13.96 -13.93 -8.96
CA LYS A 76 13.98 -15.38 -9.30
C LYS A 76 12.61 -15.89 -9.75
N GLY A 77 11.53 -15.40 -9.14
CA GLY A 77 10.17 -15.88 -9.45
C GLY A 77 9.59 -15.25 -10.70
N TYR A 78 9.76 -13.95 -10.82
CA TYR A 78 9.16 -13.20 -11.93
C TYR A 78 9.93 -13.33 -13.25
N GLN A 79 11.23 -13.62 -13.21
CA GLN A 79 12.07 -13.79 -14.40
C GLN A 79 11.78 -12.77 -15.51
N GLY A 80 11.98 -13.12 -16.80
CA GLY A 80 11.70 -12.21 -17.91
C GLY A 80 12.27 -10.81 -17.67
N PRO A 81 11.44 -9.77 -17.53
CA PRO A 81 11.88 -8.41 -17.29
C PRO A 81 12.71 -8.22 -16.01
N PHE A 82 12.49 -9.06 -14.99
CA PHE A 82 13.23 -9.02 -13.72
C PHE A 82 14.50 -9.89 -13.71
N ALA A 83 14.72 -10.72 -14.71
CA ALA A 83 15.89 -11.61 -14.79
C ALA A 83 17.23 -10.89 -14.61
N PRO A 84 17.47 -9.66 -15.13
CA PRO A 84 18.71 -8.94 -14.90
C PRO A 84 18.98 -8.60 -13.43
N LEU A 85 17.95 -8.60 -12.57
CA LEU A 85 18.09 -8.34 -11.15
C LEU A 85 18.52 -9.56 -10.34
N VAL A 86 18.49 -10.76 -10.91
CA VAL A 86 18.89 -12.01 -10.22
C VAL A 86 20.36 -11.97 -9.77
N LYS A 87 21.20 -11.17 -10.43
CA LYS A 87 22.61 -10.94 -10.04
C LYS A 87 22.77 -10.24 -8.71
N TYR A 88 21.78 -9.53 -8.24
CA TYR A 88 21.83 -8.80 -6.97
C TYR A 88 21.34 -9.67 -5.82
N SER A 89 22.10 -9.68 -4.74
CA SER A 89 21.66 -10.18 -3.43
C SER A 89 20.58 -9.27 -2.85
N GLY A 90 19.85 -9.76 -1.84
CA GLY A 90 18.87 -8.93 -1.12
C GLY A 90 19.53 -7.69 -0.49
N LYS A 91 20.79 -7.79 0.00
CA LYS A 91 21.56 -6.65 0.55
C LYS A 91 21.84 -5.59 -0.50
N GLU A 92 22.19 -6.00 -1.72
CA GLU A 92 22.45 -5.05 -2.82
C GLU A 92 21.19 -4.36 -3.32
N LEU A 93 20.06 -5.08 -3.47
CA LEU A 93 18.78 -4.45 -3.79
C LEU A 93 18.32 -3.49 -2.68
N LYS A 94 18.52 -3.85 -1.41
CA LYS A 94 18.29 -2.94 -0.28
C LYS A 94 19.11 -1.68 -0.38
N LYS A 95 20.40 -1.80 -0.73
CA LYS A 95 21.28 -0.66 -0.90
C LYS A 95 20.80 0.25 -2.04
N ILE A 96 20.49 -0.29 -3.21
CA ILE A 96 19.92 0.45 -4.35
C ILE A 96 18.66 1.23 -3.92
N THR A 97 17.77 0.58 -3.19
CA THR A 97 16.54 1.18 -2.67
C THR A 97 16.84 2.35 -1.73
N ASN A 98 17.70 2.13 -0.73
CA ASN A 98 18.01 3.12 0.30
C ASN A 98 18.79 4.32 -0.27
N ASP A 99 19.76 4.09 -1.16
CA ASP A 99 20.54 5.15 -1.82
C ASP A 99 19.63 6.06 -2.69
N SER A 100 18.47 5.56 -3.08
CA SER A 100 17.47 6.35 -3.81
C SER A 100 16.48 7.09 -2.90
N GLY A 101 16.62 7.01 -1.57
CA GLY A 101 15.74 7.64 -0.59
C GLY A 101 14.42 6.89 -0.37
N LEU A 102 14.35 5.63 -0.79
CA LEU A 102 13.21 4.73 -0.62
C LEU A 102 13.49 3.70 0.47
N GLN A 103 12.44 3.05 0.94
CA GLN A 103 12.50 1.86 1.78
C GLN A 103 11.81 0.69 1.07
N THR A 104 12.06 -0.53 1.52
CA THR A 104 11.26 -1.69 1.14
C THR A 104 10.81 -2.43 2.39
N THR A 105 9.54 -2.82 2.41
CA THR A 105 8.93 -3.55 3.52
C THR A 105 8.25 -4.83 3.07
N SER A 106 8.04 -4.97 1.76
CA SER A 106 7.31 -6.06 1.13
C SER A 106 7.95 -6.45 -0.20
N CYS A 107 7.74 -7.70 -0.59
CA CYS A 107 8.11 -8.23 -1.89
C CYS A 107 7.11 -9.30 -2.31
N HIS A 108 6.73 -9.30 -3.58
CA HIS A 108 5.95 -10.35 -4.20
C HIS A 108 6.83 -11.56 -4.55
N PHE A 109 6.35 -12.72 -4.14
CA PHE A 109 6.93 -14.03 -4.50
C PHE A 109 5.88 -14.84 -5.24
N THR A 110 6.29 -15.57 -6.27
CA THR A 110 5.37 -16.47 -6.97
C THR A 110 5.06 -17.71 -6.13
N TRP A 111 3.91 -18.32 -6.36
CA TRP A 111 3.51 -19.58 -5.73
C TRP A 111 4.63 -20.65 -5.82
N LYS A 112 5.24 -20.75 -6.98
CA LYS A 112 6.29 -21.72 -7.27
C LYS A 112 7.55 -21.57 -6.42
N GLU A 113 7.88 -20.33 -6.02
CA GLU A 113 9.06 -20.04 -5.19
C GLU A 113 8.87 -20.42 -3.74
N ILE A 114 7.63 -20.43 -3.25
CA ILE A 114 7.35 -20.51 -1.81
C ILE A 114 6.69 -21.83 -1.38
N THR A 115 6.30 -22.69 -2.33
CA THR A 115 5.59 -23.94 -2.01
C THR A 115 6.48 -25.16 -1.89
N ASN A 116 7.76 -25.02 -2.12
CA ASN A 116 8.80 -26.01 -1.80
C ASN A 116 9.64 -25.45 -0.64
N ASP A 117 9.82 -26.22 0.42
CA ASP A 117 10.47 -25.75 1.66
C ASP A 117 11.93 -25.33 1.45
N GLU A 118 12.67 -26.00 0.55
CA GLU A 118 14.06 -25.64 0.23
C GLU A 118 14.11 -24.28 -0.48
N SER A 119 13.30 -24.08 -1.52
CA SER A 119 13.21 -22.78 -2.19
C SER A 119 12.66 -21.68 -1.29
N LEU A 120 11.69 -21.99 -0.42
CA LEU A 120 11.17 -21.06 0.57
C LEU A 120 12.26 -20.62 1.56
N ALA A 121 13.10 -21.52 2.05
CA ALA A 121 14.20 -21.17 2.95
C ALA A 121 15.16 -20.16 2.29
N GLU A 122 15.53 -20.37 1.03
CA GLU A 122 16.33 -19.40 0.27
C GLU A 122 15.61 -18.05 0.10
N ARG A 123 14.29 -18.05 -0.11
CA ARG A 123 13.51 -16.82 -0.26
C ARG A 123 13.39 -16.07 1.07
N ILE A 124 13.27 -16.78 2.20
CA ILE A 124 13.30 -16.20 3.55
C ILE A 124 14.65 -15.52 3.80
N GLU A 125 15.77 -16.16 3.46
CA GLU A 125 17.10 -15.56 3.59
C GLU A 125 17.24 -14.30 2.71
N PHE A 126 16.83 -14.36 1.44
CA PHE A 126 16.79 -13.20 0.55
C PHE A 126 15.92 -12.06 1.12
N ALA A 127 14.75 -12.38 1.63
CA ALA A 127 13.82 -11.43 2.24
C ALA A 127 14.41 -10.75 3.48
N ASN A 128 15.11 -11.51 4.34
CA ASN A 128 15.83 -10.99 5.50
C ASN A 128 16.97 -10.05 5.08
N GLN A 129 17.74 -10.40 4.05
CA GLN A 129 18.80 -9.56 3.50
C GLN A 129 18.24 -8.24 2.95
N LEU A 130 17.11 -8.30 2.25
CA LEU A 130 16.40 -7.13 1.74
C LEU A 130 15.78 -6.28 2.87
N GLY A 131 15.55 -6.89 4.03
CA GLY A 131 14.99 -6.24 5.22
C GLY A 131 13.48 -6.17 5.22
N LEU A 132 12.82 -7.14 4.59
CA LEU A 132 11.36 -7.20 4.50
C LEU A 132 10.71 -7.42 5.87
N LYS A 133 9.47 -6.95 5.95
CA LYS A 133 8.51 -7.29 7.03
C LYS A 133 7.44 -8.27 6.54
N HIS A 134 7.20 -8.28 5.23
CA HIS A 134 6.16 -9.08 4.60
C HIS A 134 6.71 -9.82 3.37
N MET A 135 6.42 -11.11 3.30
CA MET A 135 6.58 -11.93 2.11
C MET A 135 5.19 -12.20 1.53
N VAL A 136 4.87 -11.60 0.38
CA VAL A 136 3.54 -11.68 -0.21
C VAL A 136 3.55 -12.66 -1.37
N CYS A 137 2.71 -13.70 -1.30
CA CYS A 137 2.42 -14.58 -2.43
C CYS A 137 1.51 -13.86 -3.43
N SER A 138 1.94 -13.74 -4.67
CA SER A 138 1.22 -12.99 -5.71
C SER A 138 0.21 -13.83 -6.49
N GLY A 139 -0.41 -14.82 -5.88
CA GLY A 139 -1.44 -15.67 -6.49
C GLY A 139 -1.17 -17.16 -6.28
N GLY A 140 -1.95 -18.01 -6.97
CA GLY A 140 -1.73 -19.46 -6.98
C GLY A 140 -2.70 -20.28 -6.13
N LEU A 141 -3.63 -19.65 -5.39
CA LEU A 141 -4.62 -20.37 -4.59
C LEU A 141 -5.85 -20.83 -5.40
N MET A 142 -6.15 -20.18 -6.51
CA MET A 142 -7.31 -20.54 -7.35
C MET A 142 -7.19 -21.97 -7.87
N ALA A 143 -8.31 -22.71 -7.85
CA ALA A 143 -8.40 -24.06 -8.38
C ALA A 143 -9.82 -24.35 -8.91
N LYS A 144 -10.00 -25.52 -9.49
CA LYS A 144 -11.29 -25.93 -10.08
C LYS A 144 -12.29 -26.43 -9.05
N THR A 145 -11.84 -26.89 -7.88
CA THR A 145 -12.70 -27.47 -6.84
C THR A 145 -12.41 -26.82 -5.48
N GLU A 146 -13.39 -26.83 -4.58
CA GLU A 146 -13.24 -26.37 -3.21
C GLU A 146 -12.13 -27.10 -2.46
N ASP A 147 -12.06 -28.44 -2.62
CA ASP A 147 -11.04 -29.27 -1.99
C ASP A 147 -9.62 -28.89 -2.42
N GLU A 148 -9.43 -28.57 -3.71
CA GLU A 148 -8.13 -28.11 -4.22
C GLU A 148 -7.77 -26.71 -3.67
N VAL A 149 -8.72 -25.78 -3.60
CA VAL A 149 -8.49 -24.45 -3.00
C VAL A 149 -8.15 -24.61 -1.52
N LYS A 150 -8.90 -25.44 -0.79
CA LYS A 150 -8.63 -25.72 0.62
C LYS A 150 -7.21 -26.29 0.80
N LYS A 151 -6.82 -27.29 0.01
CA LYS A 151 -5.45 -27.85 0.06
C LYS A 151 -4.38 -26.79 -0.19
N ARG A 152 -4.60 -25.87 -1.13
CA ARG A 152 -3.68 -24.75 -1.38
C ARG A 152 -3.66 -23.74 -0.23
N CYS A 153 -4.81 -23.48 0.41
CA CYS A 153 -4.87 -22.67 1.61
C CYS A 153 -4.07 -23.31 2.77
N ASP A 154 -4.20 -24.62 2.97
CA ASP A 154 -3.42 -25.36 3.97
C ASP A 154 -1.91 -25.27 3.69
N GLN A 155 -1.50 -25.35 2.41
CA GLN A 155 -0.12 -25.14 2.00
C GLN A 155 0.34 -23.69 2.24
N MET A 156 -0.51 -22.69 1.97
CA MET A 156 -0.20 -21.29 2.28
C MET A 156 -0.09 -21.04 3.79
N ASN A 157 -0.89 -21.70 4.60
CA ASN A 157 -0.78 -21.66 6.07
C ASN A 157 0.58 -22.23 6.52
N HIS A 158 1.03 -23.34 5.94
CA HIS A 158 2.37 -23.88 6.20
C HIS A 158 3.49 -22.90 5.81
N VAL A 159 3.38 -22.24 4.63
CA VAL A 159 4.28 -21.15 4.25
C VAL A 159 4.27 -20.04 5.32
N GLY A 160 3.09 -19.68 5.82
CA GLY A 160 2.92 -18.69 6.89
C GLY A 160 3.68 -19.03 8.15
N GLU A 161 3.66 -20.32 8.58
CA GLU A 161 4.43 -20.79 9.72
C GLU A 161 5.95 -20.62 9.53
N LEU A 162 6.47 -20.99 8.35
CA LEU A 162 7.90 -20.90 8.06
C LEU A 162 8.35 -19.43 7.94
N VAL A 163 7.57 -18.59 7.27
CA VAL A 163 7.83 -17.13 7.17
C VAL A 163 7.82 -16.48 8.55
N LYS A 164 6.88 -16.86 9.43
CA LYS A 164 6.81 -16.38 10.81
C LYS A 164 8.03 -16.80 11.64
N LYS A 165 8.52 -18.04 11.47
CA LYS A 165 9.79 -18.48 12.07
C LYS A 165 10.97 -17.67 11.54
N GLY A 166 10.92 -17.20 10.29
CA GLY A 166 11.89 -16.28 9.69
C GLY A 166 11.77 -14.82 10.17
N GLY A 167 10.85 -14.51 11.09
CA GLY A 167 10.68 -13.17 11.69
C GLY A 167 9.82 -12.22 10.84
N MET A 168 9.09 -12.71 9.86
CA MET A 168 8.25 -11.92 8.94
C MET A 168 6.79 -12.35 8.99
N ILE A 169 5.94 -11.64 8.27
CA ILE A 169 4.51 -11.97 8.09
C ILE A 169 4.32 -12.42 6.65
N ALA A 170 3.69 -13.57 6.44
CA ALA A 170 3.26 -13.99 5.12
C ALA A 170 2.02 -13.21 4.67
N GLY A 171 1.94 -12.91 3.38
CA GLY A 171 0.79 -12.28 2.76
C GLY A 171 0.29 -13.05 1.55
N TYR A 172 -0.97 -12.85 1.19
CA TYR A 172 -1.54 -13.32 -0.06
C TYR A 172 -2.18 -12.16 -0.81
N HIS A 173 -1.79 -11.99 -2.08
CA HIS A 173 -2.32 -10.99 -3.00
C HIS A 173 -3.31 -11.63 -3.96
N ASN A 174 -4.51 -11.07 -4.05
CA ASN A 174 -5.54 -11.48 -4.99
C ASN A 174 -5.44 -10.73 -6.32
N HIS A 175 -6.07 -11.29 -7.34
CA HIS A 175 -6.41 -10.63 -8.59
C HIS A 175 -7.93 -10.65 -8.78
N ASN A 176 -8.41 -10.20 -9.93
CA ASN A 176 -9.86 -10.25 -10.25
C ASN A 176 -10.37 -11.69 -10.34
N GLY A 177 -9.52 -12.62 -10.81
CA GLY A 177 -9.89 -14.01 -11.00
C GLY A 177 -10.48 -14.67 -9.76
N GLU A 178 -9.96 -14.37 -8.57
CA GLU A 178 -10.46 -14.91 -7.30
C GLU A 178 -11.88 -14.45 -6.97
N PHE A 179 -12.34 -13.35 -7.59
CA PHE A 179 -13.70 -12.83 -7.45
C PHE A 179 -14.61 -13.28 -8.59
N ASP A 180 -14.08 -13.40 -9.80
CA ASP A 180 -14.83 -13.79 -11.00
C ASP A 180 -15.16 -15.29 -10.98
N GLU A 181 -14.21 -16.11 -10.53
CA GLU A 181 -14.40 -17.55 -10.35
C GLU A 181 -15.11 -17.86 -9.04
N LYS A 182 -16.14 -18.70 -9.12
CA LYS A 182 -17.04 -18.97 -7.99
C LYS A 182 -17.27 -20.47 -7.80
N PHE A 183 -17.52 -20.83 -6.54
CA PHE A 183 -18.15 -22.09 -6.17
C PHE A 183 -19.62 -21.79 -5.85
N SER A 184 -20.54 -22.29 -6.68
CA SER A 184 -21.92 -21.84 -6.69
C SER A 184 -22.02 -20.32 -6.91
N ASP A 185 -22.56 -19.56 -5.95
CA ASP A 185 -22.68 -18.10 -6.01
C ASP A 185 -21.58 -17.34 -5.24
N ARG A 186 -20.62 -18.08 -4.68
CA ARG A 186 -19.63 -17.53 -3.77
C ARG A 186 -18.25 -17.40 -4.44
N PRO A 187 -17.63 -16.21 -4.46
CA PRO A 187 -16.28 -16.02 -4.96
C PRO A 187 -15.27 -16.95 -4.28
N GLN A 188 -14.29 -17.45 -5.03
CA GLN A 188 -13.18 -18.23 -4.45
C GLN A 188 -12.41 -17.43 -3.41
N TYR A 189 -12.33 -16.09 -3.55
CA TYR A 189 -11.71 -15.23 -2.55
C TYR A 189 -12.35 -15.33 -1.16
N ASP A 190 -13.69 -15.37 -1.09
CA ASP A 190 -14.40 -15.54 0.19
C ASP A 190 -14.11 -16.90 0.82
N PHE A 191 -13.99 -17.95 -0.01
CA PHE A 191 -13.63 -19.28 0.44
C PHE A 191 -12.19 -19.31 0.97
N MET A 192 -11.24 -18.63 0.29
CA MET A 192 -9.86 -18.49 0.75
C MET A 192 -9.77 -17.76 2.08
N LEU A 193 -10.55 -16.69 2.28
CA LEU A 193 -10.59 -15.93 3.55
C LEU A 193 -11.00 -16.79 4.75
N GLU A 194 -11.81 -17.83 4.54
CA GLU A 194 -12.23 -18.75 5.61
C GLU A 194 -11.18 -19.82 5.93
N HIS A 195 -10.41 -20.26 4.92
CA HIS A 195 -9.47 -21.39 5.08
C HIS A 195 -8.03 -20.94 5.36
N ILE A 196 -7.69 -19.70 5.08
CA ILE A 196 -6.40 -19.11 5.44
C ILE A 196 -6.43 -18.65 6.90
N ASP A 197 -5.51 -19.17 7.71
CA ASP A 197 -5.35 -18.78 9.13
C ASP A 197 -4.89 -17.31 9.25
N PRO A 198 -5.71 -16.42 9.85
CA PRO A 198 -5.37 -15.00 10.01
C PRO A 198 -4.18 -14.74 10.95
N SER A 199 -3.77 -15.71 11.74
CA SER A 199 -2.61 -15.60 12.62
C SER A 199 -1.28 -15.90 11.91
N LEU A 200 -1.35 -16.53 10.73
CA LEU A 200 -0.21 -16.94 9.92
C LEU A 200 -0.07 -16.11 8.66
N VAL A 201 -1.18 -15.81 7.97
CA VAL A 201 -1.19 -15.13 6.68
C VAL A 201 -2.16 -13.96 6.70
N LYS A 202 -1.69 -12.80 6.30
CA LYS A 202 -2.52 -11.59 6.08
C LYS A 202 -2.83 -11.44 4.60
N MET A 203 -3.89 -10.69 4.29
CA MET A 203 -4.26 -10.42 2.90
C MET A 203 -3.68 -9.09 2.44
N GLN A 204 -3.28 -9.03 1.18
CA GLN A 204 -3.02 -7.81 0.44
C GLN A 204 -4.13 -7.67 -0.60
N PHE A 205 -4.93 -6.61 -0.51
CA PHE A 205 -6.10 -6.45 -1.37
C PHE A 205 -5.76 -5.71 -2.66
N GLN A 206 -6.08 -6.32 -3.81
CA GLN A 206 -6.01 -5.66 -5.12
C GLN A 206 -7.29 -4.88 -5.39
N VAL A 207 -7.20 -3.55 -5.46
CA VAL A 207 -8.37 -2.66 -5.66
C VAL A 207 -9.01 -2.84 -7.04
N ALA A 208 -8.27 -3.38 -8.02
CA ALA A 208 -8.82 -3.73 -9.32
C ALA A 208 -10.06 -4.64 -9.26
N ALA A 209 -10.27 -5.37 -8.17
CA ALA A 209 -11.49 -6.15 -7.93
C ALA A 209 -12.79 -5.31 -8.05
N ILE A 210 -12.70 -3.98 -7.97
CA ILE A 210 -13.84 -3.08 -8.22
C ILE A 210 -14.38 -3.23 -9.63
N THR A 211 -13.56 -3.58 -10.61
CA THR A 211 -13.99 -3.80 -12.00
C THR A 211 -14.83 -5.07 -12.16
N SER A 212 -14.70 -6.01 -11.22
CA SER A 212 -15.54 -7.20 -11.06
C SER A 212 -16.72 -6.97 -10.10
N GLY A 213 -16.93 -5.72 -9.63
CA GLY A 213 -18.03 -5.35 -8.74
C GLY A 213 -17.74 -5.47 -7.24
N PHE A 214 -16.50 -5.81 -6.84
CA PHE A 214 -16.13 -6.02 -5.45
C PHE A 214 -15.28 -4.85 -4.90
N LYS A 215 -15.75 -4.25 -3.81
CA LYS A 215 -15.14 -3.06 -3.24
C LYS A 215 -14.28 -3.42 -2.04
N ALA A 216 -13.04 -2.96 -2.03
CA ALA A 216 -12.09 -3.18 -0.93
C ALA A 216 -12.65 -2.79 0.44
N GLN A 217 -13.33 -1.64 0.53
CA GLN A 217 -13.88 -1.13 1.79
C GLN A 217 -14.93 -2.03 2.41
N ASP A 218 -15.69 -2.78 1.60
CA ASP A 218 -16.69 -3.72 2.10
C ASP A 218 -15.98 -4.93 2.75
N TYR A 219 -14.93 -5.44 2.11
CA TYR A 219 -14.08 -6.50 2.67
C TYR A 219 -13.35 -6.06 3.94
N PHE A 220 -12.84 -4.84 3.99
CA PHE A 220 -12.17 -4.31 5.17
C PHE A 220 -13.09 -4.23 6.39
N ARG A 221 -14.35 -3.84 6.19
CA ARG A 221 -15.35 -3.80 7.27
C ARG A 221 -15.82 -5.19 7.68
N LYS A 222 -15.99 -6.09 6.69
CA LYS A 222 -16.44 -7.48 6.95
C LYS A 222 -15.38 -8.31 7.68
N HIS A 223 -14.08 -8.01 7.46
CA HIS A 223 -12.95 -8.77 7.99
C HIS A 223 -11.93 -7.87 8.71
N PRO A 224 -12.25 -7.34 9.91
CA PRO A 224 -11.39 -6.44 10.67
C PRO A 224 -10.02 -7.04 10.95
N GLY A 225 -8.94 -6.26 10.73
CA GLY A 225 -7.57 -6.68 11.03
C GLY A 225 -6.99 -7.77 10.11
N ARG A 226 -7.72 -8.15 9.06
CA ARG A 226 -7.34 -9.22 8.14
C ARG A 226 -6.29 -8.80 7.12
N PHE A 227 -6.25 -7.50 6.77
CA PHE A 227 -5.46 -6.97 5.68
C PHE A 227 -4.21 -6.25 6.19
N ILE A 228 -3.07 -6.46 5.52
CA ILE A 228 -1.81 -5.79 5.87
C ILE A 228 -1.48 -4.64 4.90
N SER A 229 -1.87 -4.79 3.65
CA SER A 229 -1.61 -3.83 2.59
C SER A 229 -2.67 -3.88 1.49
N ALA A 230 -2.62 -2.92 0.58
CA ALA A 230 -3.43 -2.92 -0.62
C ALA A 230 -2.64 -2.37 -1.81
N HIS A 231 -2.93 -2.92 -3.00
CA HIS A 231 -2.54 -2.33 -4.28
C HIS A 231 -3.64 -1.38 -4.75
N LEU A 232 -3.23 -0.17 -5.08
CA LEU A 232 -4.13 0.92 -5.42
C LEU A 232 -4.13 1.16 -6.92
N GLN A 233 -5.30 1.03 -7.52
CA GLN A 233 -5.59 1.32 -8.92
C GLN A 233 -6.89 2.08 -9.01
N ASP A 234 -7.04 2.93 -10.02
CA ASP A 234 -8.29 3.62 -10.30
C ASP A 234 -8.63 3.54 -11.78
N TYR A 235 -9.90 3.42 -12.10
CA TYR A 235 -10.37 3.10 -13.44
C TYR A 235 -11.36 4.16 -13.94
N SER A 236 -11.32 4.43 -15.25
CA SER A 236 -12.21 5.39 -15.89
C SER A 236 -13.68 5.03 -15.70
N PRO A 237 -14.56 6.01 -15.38
CA PRO A 237 -16.00 5.77 -15.30
C PRO A 237 -16.62 5.35 -16.64
N SER A 238 -16.02 5.72 -17.77
CA SER A 238 -16.50 5.38 -19.11
C SER A 238 -15.90 4.09 -19.67
N ASP A 239 -14.77 3.63 -19.10
CA ASP A 239 -14.09 2.40 -19.53
C ASP A 239 -13.35 1.79 -18.33
N HIS A 240 -13.95 0.82 -17.69
CA HIS A 240 -13.42 0.14 -16.50
C HIS A 240 -12.15 -0.71 -16.78
N LYS A 241 -11.68 -0.76 -18.04
CA LYS A 241 -10.39 -1.38 -18.40
C LYS A 241 -9.25 -0.36 -18.47
N LYS A 242 -9.58 0.94 -18.50
CA LYS A 242 -8.60 2.02 -18.60
C LYS A 242 -8.26 2.55 -17.23
N GLU A 243 -7.01 2.38 -16.83
CA GLU A 243 -6.46 3.03 -15.63
C GLU A 243 -6.37 4.55 -15.81
N VAL A 244 -6.61 5.26 -14.73
CA VAL A 244 -6.58 6.74 -14.68
C VAL A 244 -5.89 7.21 -13.41
N VAL A 245 -5.49 8.48 -13.36
CA VAL A 245 -4.95 9.09 -12.14
C VAL A 245 -5.92 8.87 -10.98
N MET A 246 -5.43 8.40 -9.85
CA MET A 246 -6.23 8.19 -8.64
C MET A 246 -7.06 9.43 -8.30
N GLY A 247 -8.30 9.20 -7.92
CA GLY A 247 -9.27 10.25 -7.59
C GLY A 247 -10.03 10.82 -8.79
N THR A 248 -9.70 10.41 -10.02
CA THR A 248 -10.47 10.77 -11.23
C THR A 248 -11.31 9.61 -11.75
N GLY A 249 -11.22 8.46 -11.12
CA GLY A 249 -11.90 7.22 -11.50
C GLY A 249 -13.09 6.87 -10.64
N ILE A 250 -13.40 5.57 -10.60
CA ILE A 250 -14.60 4.99 -9.97
C ILE A 250 -14.42 4.66 -8.49
N VAL A 251 -13.19 4.69 -7.96
CA VAL A 251 -12.93 4.30 -6.57
C VAL A 251 -13.28 5.43 -5.61
N ASN A 252 -14.11 5.14 -4.61
CA ASN A 252 -14.36 6.08 -3.51
C ASN A 252 -13.21 6.04 -2.49
N TRP A 253 -12.16 6.80 -2.74
CA TRP A 253 -10.96 6.81 -1.91
C TRP A 253 -11.20 7.28 -0.48
N LYS A 254 -12.12 8.20 -0.26
CA LYS A 254 -12.49 8.65 1.09
C LYS A 254 -13.03 7.49 1.91
N ASP A 255 -13.93 6.71 1.33
CA ASP A 255 -14.52 5.54 1.99
C ASP A 255 -13.51 4.40 2.12
N PHE A 256 -12.67 4.18 1.10
CA PHE A 256 -11.55 3.24 1.15
C PHE A 256 -10.64 3.51 2.35
N PHE A 257 -10.12 4.73 2.50
CA PHE A 257 -9.20 5.05 3.60
C PHE A 257 -9.87 5.05 4.98
N ALA A 258 -11.15 5.37 5.05
CA ALA A 258 -11.91 5.23 6.30
C ALA A 258 -12.00 3.76 6.74
N ALA A 259 -12.28 2.85 5.78
CA ALA A 259 -12.38 1.42 6.04
C ALA A 259 -11.00 0.75 6.22
N ALA A 260 -9.95 1.27 5.61
CA ALA A 260 -8.59 0.72 5.66
C ALA A 260 -8.07 0.52 7.10
N LYS A 261 -8.43 1.43 8.01
CA LYS A 261 -8.09 1.32 9.44
C LYS A 261 -8.76 0.11 10.09
N VAL A 262 -10.02 -0.16 9.76
CA VAL A 262 -10.78 -1.32 10.25
C VAL A 262 -10.17 -2.60 9.69
N GLY A 263 -9.86 -2.62 8.40
CA GLY A 263 -9.19 -3.73 7.72
C GLY A 263 -7.81 -4.06 8.28
N GLY A 264 -7.16 -3.08 8.93
CA GLY A 264 -5.83 -3.26 9.56
C GLY A 264 -4.66 -2.87 8.64
N LEU A 265 -4.90 -2.16 7.55
CA LEU A 265 -3.86 -1.77 6.59
C LEU A 265 -2.74 -0.97 7.26
N LYS A 266 -1.51 -1.33 6.89
CA LYS A 266 -0.27 -0.65 7.30
C LYS A 266 0.47 -0.05 6.12
N TYR A 267 0.28 -0.58 4.91
CA TYR A 267 0.99 -0.20 3.70
C TYR A 267 0.03 -0.10 2.52
N ILE A 268 0.36 0.81 1.62
CA ILE A 268 -0.32 0.99 0.34
C ILE A 268 0.71 1.08 -0.77
N PHE A 269 0.43 0.45 -1.91
CA PHE A 269 1.30 0.45 -3.08
C PHE A 269 0.48 0.80 -4.31
N VAL A 270 0.86 1.86 -5.01
CA VAL A 270 0.22 2.22 -6.29
C VAL A 270 0.73 1.26 -7.35
N GLU A 271 -0.20 0.71 -8.14
CA GLU A 271 0.10 -0.27 -9.19
C GLU A 271 -0.71 0.02 -10.46
N MET A 272 -0.28 1.02 -11.23
CA MET A 272 -0.86 1.37 -12.52
C MET A 272 -0.12 0.62 -13.62
N GLU A 273 -0.57 -0.62 -13.91
CA GLU A 273 0.16 -1.57 -14.76
C GLU A 273 0.10 -1.24 -16.25
N SER A 274 -1.01 -0.65 -16.70
CA SER A 274 -1.25 -0.35 -18.10
C SER A 274 -0.76 1.03 -18.52
N ASP A 275 -0.62 1.96 -17.55
CA ASP A 275 -0.17 3.33 -17.82
C ASP A 275 0.74 3.88 -16.71
N PRO A 276 2.05 3.58 -16.74
CA PRO A 276 3.00 4.12 -15.77
C PRO A 276 3.10 5.66 -15.76
N SER A 277 2.62 6.34 -16.82
CA SER A 277 2.69 7.81 -16.91
C SER A 277 1.82 8.52 -15.87
N VAL A 278 0.78 7.86 -15.35
CA VAL A 278 -0.12 8.42 -14.32
C VAL A 278 0.45 8.35 -12.91
N MET A 279 1.56 7.65 -12.68
CA MET A 279 2.13 7.40 -11.34
C MET A 279 2.47 8.69 -10.58
N GLN A 280 2.98 9.73 -11.27
CA GLN A 280 3.26 11.01 -10.64
C GLN A 280 1.98 11.70 -10.16
N GLY A 281 0.92 11.66 -10.96
CA GLY A 281 -0.41 12.19 -10.62
C GLY A 281 -1.02 11.46 -9.42
N CYS A 282 -0.88 10.13 -9.36
CA CYS A 282 -1.34 9.30 -8.23
C CYS A 282 -0.62 9.67 -6.92
N ALA A 283 0.70 9.87 -6.97
CA ALA A 283 1.45 10.32 -5.81
C ALA A 283 1.00 11.70 -5.33
N ALA A 284 0.76 12.64 -6.23
CA ALA A 284 0.25 13.97 -5.92
C ALA A 284 -1.15 13.91 -5.27
N TYR A 285 -2.04 13.07 -5.80
CA TYR A 285 -3.38 12.87 -5.23
C TYR A 285 -3.33 12.36 -3.79
N ILE A 286 -2.57 11.29 -3.53
CA ILE A 286 -2.49 10.67 -2.18
C ILE A 286 -1.91 11.63 -1.14
N LYS A 287 -0.96 12.49 -1.51
CA LYS A 287 -0.42 13.51 -0.60
C LYS A 287 -1.45 14.56 -0.15
N ASN A 288 -2.52 14.73 -0.91
CA ASN A 288 -3.53 15.77 -0.69
C ASN A 288 -4.85 15.23 -0.07
N ILE A 289 -4.95 13.94 0.21
CA ILE A 289 -6.10 13.32 0.89
C ILE A 289 -5.99 13.42 2.46
#